data_98fb781e30e2f9266baad2b5a841171e
#
_entry.id   98fb781e30e2f9266baad2b5a841171e
#
_cell.length_a   1.000
_cell.length_b   1.000
_cell.length_c   1.000
_cell.angle_alpha   90.00
_cell.angle_beta   90.00
_cell.angle_gamma   90.00
#
_symmetry.space_group_name_H-M   'P 1'
#
loop_
_entity.id
_entity.type
_entity.pdbx_description
1 polymer ?
#
loop_
_entity_poly.entity_id
_entity_poly.type
_entity_poly.pdbx_seq_one_letter_code
_entity_poly.pdbx_strand_id
1 'polypeptide(L)'
;MASAELQIPEHIQETQNITREELEMILHTRNPLVTEELRRRAQQTAKAIYGNKIYVRGLIEFTNYCKNNCYYCGIRCSNTDADRYRLSLEQILSCCETGWNLGFRTFVLQGGEDPHFTDEHICQIVRTIKEIYPDCAVTLSIGEKSEESYQAYFDAGADRYLLRHETADEDHYKKLHPEQMSLVFRKNCLKNLKKIGYQTGCGFMVGSPGQTADTLYRDLLFIKELKPEMIGIGPFIPHKDTPFAKELPGTLEQTLRLLSIIRLIHPHALLPATTALGTIDPKGREKGILAGANVVMPNLSPVNVRDKYTLYDNKICTGDEAAECKACMAARMKSIGYEVVTDRGDYKA
;
A
#
# COMPACT_ATOMS: atom_id res chain seq x y z
N MET A 1 -9.44 -24.54 -25.02
CA MET A 1 -9.03 -23.23 -24.41
C MET A 1 -9.66 -23.03 -23.01
N ALA A 2 -10.97 -23.19 -22.82
CA ALA A 2 -11.59 -22.99 -21.49
C ALA A 2 -11.07 -23.90 -20.36
N SER A 3 -10.57 -25.11 -20.65
CA SER A 3 -10.00 -26.01 -19.64
C SER A 3 -8.59 -25.59 -19.18
N ALA A 4 -7.79 -25.02 -20.06
CA ALA A 4 -6.42 -24.59 -19.72
C ALA A 4 -6.42 -23.35 -18.81
N GLU A 5 -7.27 -22.36 -19.08
CA GLU A 5 -7.38 -21.18 -18.23
C GLU A 5 -7.80 -21.52 -16.79
N LEU A 6 -8.65 -22.55 -16.59
CA LEU A 6 -9.10 -22.98 -15.26
C LEU A 6 -7.99 -23.66 -14.45
N GLN A 7 -6.93 -24.16 -15.06
CA GLN A 7 -5.78 -24.77 -14.38
C GLN A 7 -4.75 -23.73 -13.90
N ILE A 8 -4.76 -22.52 -14.47
CA ILE A 8 -3.78 -21.48 -14.12
C ILE A 8 -3.79 -21.13 -12.61
N PRO A 9 -4.94 -20.90 -11.95
CA PRO A 9 -4.95 -20.58 -10.51
C PRO A 9 -4.34 -21.69 -9.64
N GLU A 10 -4.53 -22.96 -10.03
CA GLU A 10 -3.91 -24.11 -9.35
C GLU A 10 -2.41 -24.13 -9.54
N HIS A 11 -1.94 -24.01 -10.78
CA HIS A 11 -0.53 -23.93 -11.13
C HIS A 11 0.18 -22.82 -10.35
N ILE A 12 -0.41 -21.59 -10.28
CA ILE A 12 0.17 -20.50 -9.52
C ILE A 12 0.28 -20.85 -8.04
N GLN A 13 -0.74 -21.46 -7.45
CA GLN A 13 -0.74 -21.83 -6.04
C GLN A 13 0.32 -22.90 -5.71
N GLU A 14 0.45 -23.92 -6.55
CA GLU A 14 1.39 -25.02 -6.35
C GLU A 14 2.85 -24.60 -6.54
N THR A 15 3.11 -23.81 -7.56
CA THR A 15 4.47 -23.41 -7.94
C THR A 15 4.93 -22.09 -7.33
N GLN A 16 4.01 -21.28 -6.78
CA GLN A 16 4.24 -19.89 -6.37
C GLN A 16 4.88 -19.07 -7.50
N ASN A 17 4.49 -19.37 -8.74
CA ASN A 17 5.00 -18.74 -9.93
C ASN A 17 3.88 -18.47 -10.94
N ILE A 18 4.13 -17.57 -11.86
CA ILE A 18 3.24 -17.27 -12.99
C ILE A 18 4.10 -16.97 -14.21
N THR A 19 3.72 -17.48 -15.36
CA THR A 19 4.35 -17.10 -16.64
C THR A 19 3.74 -15.81 -17.18
N ARG A 20 4.41 -15.18 -18.11
CA ARG A 20 3.90 -13.97 -18.77
C ARG A 20 2.60 -14.25 -19.51
N GLU A 21 2.51 -15.39 -20.20
CA GLU A 21 1.34 -15.84 -20.95
C GLU A 21 0.15 -16.11 -20.03
N GLU A 22 0.37 -16.77 -18.91
CA GLU A 22 -0.66 -17.01 -17.89
C GLU A 22 -1.17 -15.70 -17.29
N LEU A 23 -0.26 -14.76 -16.99
CA LEU A 23 -0.65 -13.43 -16.51
C LEU A 23 -1.54 -12.72 -17.52
N GLU A 24 -1.15 -12.71 -18.80
CA GLU A 24 -1.93 -12.10 -19.86
C GLU A 24 -3.32 -12.75 -20.00
N MET A 25 -3.40 -14.09 -19.96
CA MET A 25 -4.67 -14.81 -19.96
C MET A 25 -5.55 -14.43 -18.76
N ILE A 26 -5.02 -14.43 -17.55
CA ILE A 26 -5.78 -14.05 -16.34
C ILE A 26 -6.27 -12.60 -16.41
N LEU A 27 -5.42 -11.67 -16.87
CA LEU A 27 -5.79 -10.26 -16.96
C LEU A 27 -6.93 -9.98 -17.93
N HIS A 28 -7.03 -10.78 -19.01
CA HIS A 28 -7.98 -10.57 -20.11
C HIS A 28 -9.13 -11.60 -20.17
N THR A 29 -9.10 -12.65 -19.33
CA THR A 29 -10.16 -13.66 -19.32
C THR A 29 -11.53 -13.03 -19.07
N ARG A 30 -12.53 -13.49 -19.84
CA ARG A 30 -13.95 -13.18 -19.62
C ARG A 30 -14.69 -14.33 -18.94
N ASN A 31 -13.97 -15.41 -18.61
CA ASN A 31 -14.57 -16.55 -17.94
C ASN A 31 -14.68 -16.28 -16.42
N PRO A 32 -15.90 -16.12 -15.87
CA PRO A 32 -16.10 -15.83 -14.46
C PRO A 32 -15.58 -16.94 -13.53
N LEU A 33 -15.59 -18.21 -14.01
CA LEU A 33 -15.11 -19.33 -13.22
C LEU A 33 -13.61 -19.26 -12.93
N VAL A 34 -12.81 -18.74 -13.87
CA VAL A 34 -11.36 -18.54 -13.67
C VAL A 34 -11.11 -17.48 -12.60
N THR A 35 -11.84 -16.37 -12.66
CA THR A 35 -11.73 -15.28 -11.69
C THR A 35 -12.20 -15.72 -10.30
N GLU A 36 -13.27 -16.51 -10.23
CA GLU A 36 -13.78 -17.04 -8.97
C GLU A 36 -12.80 -18.04 -8.34
N GLU A 37 -12.26 -18.95 -9.13
CA GLU A 37 -11.28 -19.94 -8.67
C GLU A 37 -9.99 -19.28 -8.19
N LEU A 38 -9.47 -18.29 -8.93
CA LEU A 38 -8.31 -17.50 -8.53
C LEU A 38 -8.54 -16.84 -7.16
N ARG A 39 -9.67 -16.17 -6.99
CA ARG A 39 -10.04 -15.51 -5.74
C ARG A 39 -10.22 -16.51 -4.60
N ARG A 40 -10.90 -17.64 -4.85
CA ARG A 40 -11.13 -18.69 -3.85
C ARG A 40 -9.81 -19.26 -3.31
N ARG A 41 -8.87 -19.57 -4.20
CA ARG A 41 -7.53 -20.07 -3.82
C ARG A 41 -6.74 -19.02 -3.05
N ALA A 42 -6.73 -17.76 -3.49
CA ALA A 42 -6.07 -16.67 -2.78
C ALA A 42 -6.66 -16.45 -1.37
N GLN A 43 -7.98 -16.49 -1.23
CA GLN A 43 -8.64 -16.39 0.07
C GLN A 43 -8.29 -17.57 0.99
N GLN A 44 -8.28 -18.79 0.47
CA GLN A 44 -7.89 -19.98 1.22
C GLN A 44 -6.43 -19.92 1.68
N THR A 45 -5.52 -19.48 0.80
CA THR A 45 -4.10 -19.27 1.13
C THR A 45 -3.94 -18.25 2.26
N ALA A 46 -4.62 -17.08 2.16
CA ALA A 46 -4.60 -16.08 3.22
C ALA A 46 -5.14 -16.63 4.56
N LYS A 47 -6.26 -17.36 4.52
CA LYS A 47 -6.87 -17.96 5.72
C LYS A 47 -6.01 -19.05 6.35
N ALA A 48 -5.30 -19.83 5.58
CA ALA A 48 -4.39 -20.86 6.10
C ALA A 48 -3.27 -20.27 6.96
N ILE A 49 -2.81 -19.06 6.62
CA ILE A 49 -1.69 -18.38 7.30
C ILE A 49 -2.18 -17.46 8.42
N TYR A 50 -3.20 -16.65 8.14
CA TYR A 50 -3.65 -15.57 9.01
C TYR A 50 -5.01 -15.83 9.69
N GLY A 51 -5.69 -16.92 9.36
CA GLY A 51 -7.06 -17.17 9.81
C GLY A 51 -8.03 -16.15 9.22
N ASN A 52 -9.04 -15.79 9.99
CA ASN A 52 -10.00 -14.75 9.64
C ASN A 52 -9.60 -13.35 10.14
N LYS A 53 -8.33 -13.17 10.53
CA LYS A 53 -7.83 -11.93 11.14
C LYS A 53 -7.54 -10.87 10.09
N ILE A 54 -8.04 -9.65 10.33
CA ILE A 54 -7.69 -8.44 9.58
C ILE A 54 -6.88 -7.52 10.49
N TYR A 55 -5.68 -7.21 10.07
CA TYR A 55 -4.80 -6.29 10.78
C TYR A 55 -5.13 -4.83 10.44
N VAL A 56 -5.17 -3.99 11.46
CA VAL A 56 -5.43 -2.57 11.32
C VAL A 56 -4.14 -1.79 11.50
N ARG A 57 -3.87 -0.89 10.56
CA ARG A 57 -2.76 0.05 10.66
C ARG A 57 -3.30 1.47 10.66
N GLY A 58 -3.05 2.19 11.74
CA GLY A 58 -3.46 3.60 11.87
C GLY A 58 -2.61 4.48 10.96
N LEU A 59 -3.23 5.05 9.94
CA LEU A 59 -2.55 5.92 8.98
C LEU A 59 -2.52 7.35 9.49
N ILE A 60 -1.34 7.95 9.60
CA ILE A 60 -1.10 9.33 9.96
C ILE A 60 -0.40 10.01 8.78
N GLU A 61 -1.16 10.78 8.01
CA GLU A 61 -0.68 11.58 6.89
C GLU A 61 -0.17 12.91 7.48
N PHE A 62 1.12 12.98 7.84
CA PHE A 62 1.63 14.07 8.69
C PHE A 62 2.16 15.27 7.91
N THR A 63 2.38 15.15 6.59
CA THR A 63 2.73 16.26 5.70
C THR A 63 2.32 15.96 4.27
N ASN A 64 1.81 16.95 3.55
CA ASN A 64 1.54 16.88 2.13
C ASN A 64 2.51 17.73 1.29
N TYR A 65 3.59 18.22 1.88
CA TYR A 65 4.71 18.77 1.12
C TYR A 65 5.52 17.65 0.49
N CYS A 66 5.95 17.84 -0.74
CA CYS A 66 6.82 16.89 -1.44
C CYS A 66 7.77 17.63 -2.36
N LYS A 67 9.05 17.26 -2.36
CA LYS A 67 10.05 17.81 -3.30
C LYS A 67 9.91 17.24 -4.72
N ASN A 68 9.27 16.06 -4.86
CA ASN A 68 9.15 15.33 -6.12
C ASN A 68 7.98 15.82 -6.96
N ASN A 69 8.05 15.53 -8.26
CA ASN A 69 7.08 16.00 -9.22
C ASN A 69 6.46 14.86 -10.04
N CYS A 70 6.16 13.72 -9.39
CA CYS A 70 5.55 12.55 -10.02
C CYS A 70 4.27 12.95 -10.78
N TYR A 71 4.09 12.43 -12.00
CA TYR A 71 3.05 12.90 -12.93
C TYR A 71 1.63 12.47 -12.55
N TYR A 72 1.49 11.56 -11.61
CA TYR A 72 0.22 11.01 -11.13
C TYR A 72 -0.22 11.54 -9.75
N CYS A 73 0.65 12.25 -9.03
CA CYS A 73 0.45 12.53 -7.61
C CYS A 73 -0.08 13.95 -7.34
N GLY A 74 -1.21 14.07 -6.67
CA GLY A 74 -1.82 15.35 -6.35
C GLY A 74 -1.02 16.23 -5.37
N ILE A 75 -0.12 15.63 -4.55
CA ILE A 75 0.77 16.42 -3.67
C ILE A 75 2.15 16.72 -4.28
N ARG A 76 2.30 16.55 -5.59
CA ARG A 76 3.54 16.91 -6.32
C ARG A 76 3.95 18.36 -6.08
N CYS A 77 5.25 18.67 -6.15
CA CYS A 77 5.78 20.00 -5.82
C CYS A 77 5.21 21.11 -6.70
N SER A 78 4.96 20.85 -7.98
CA SER A 78 4.41 21.84 -8.92
C SER A 78 2.89 22.02 -8.84
N ASN A 79 2.18 21.28 -7.99
CA ASN A 79 0.77 21.56 -7.72
C ASN A 79 0.65 22.74 -6.76
N THR A 80 0.39 23.94 -7.30
CA THR A 80 0.23 25.19 -6.56
C THR A 80 -1.14 25.31 -5.88
N ASP A 81 -2.13 24.51 -6.29
CA ASP A 81 -3.48 24.54 -5.76
C ASP A 81 -3.65 23.65 -4.52
N ALA A 82 -2.63 22.87 -4.17
CA ALA A 82 -2.65 22.03 -2.98
C ALA A 82 -2.54 22.88 -1.70
N ASP A 83 -3.54 22.78 -0.83
CA ASP A 83 -3.51 23.37 0.51
C ASP A 83 -2.52 22.61 1.40
N ARG A 84 -1.33 23.18 1.59
CA ARG A 84 -0.19 22.52 2.23
C ARG A 84 -0.25 22.59 3.75
N TYR A 85 0.11 21.48 4.40
CA TYR A 85 0.17 21.40 5.85
C TYR A 85 1.32 20.48 6.33
N ARG A 86 1.70 20.67 7.58
CA ARG A 86 2.57 19.80 8.36
C ARG A 86 1.97 19.64 9.75
N LEU A 87 1.96 18.42 10.28
CA LEU A 87 1.60 18.18 11.68
C LEU A 87 2.81 18.41 12.58
N SER A 88 2.58 18.97 13.76
CA SER A 88 3.59 19.02 14.81
C SER A 88 3.79 17.65 15.47
N LEU A 89 4.86 17.50 16.25
CA LEU A 89 5.10 16.28 17.03
C LEU A 89 3.90 15.98 17.96
N GLU A 90 3.36 17.00 18.64
CA GLU A 90 2.22 16.85 19.54
C GLU A 90 0.97 16.38 18.80
N GLN A 91 0.72 16.88 17.61
CA GLN A 91 -0.41 16.43 16.76
C GLN A 91 -0.23 14.97 16.32
N ILE A 92 0.98 14.57 15.94
CA ILE A 92 1.29 13.18 15.59
C ILE A 92 1.07 12.25 16.79
N LEU A 93 1.54 12.64 17.98
CA LEU A 93 1.38 11.87 19.21
C LEU A 93 -0.10 11.77 19.62
N SER A 94 -0.87 12.84 19.48
CA SER A 94 -2.34 12.81 19.70
C SER A 94 -3.06 11.82 18.76
N CYS A 95 -2.62 11.71 17.50
CA CYS A 95 -3.12 10.69 16.59
C CYS A 95 -2.75 9.27 17.06
N CYS A 96 -1.52 9.08 17.56
CA CYS A 96 -1.07 7.80 18.12
C CYS A 96 -1.88 7.42 19.37
N GLU A 97 -2.13 8.37 20.29
CA GLU A 97 -2.96 8.15 21.47
C GLU A 97 -4.37 7.72 21.10
N THR A 98 -5.01 8.44 20.19
CA THR A 98 -6.33 8.08 19.66
C THR A 98 -6.32 6.65 19.08
N GLY A 99 -5.33 6.33 18.26
CA GLY A 99 -5.20 5.01 17.66
C GLY A 99 -4.97 3.91 18.71
N TRP A 100 -4.10 4.15 19.69
CA TRP A 100 -3.80 3.19 20.76
C TRP A 100 -5.04 2.89 21.61
N ASN A 101 -5.79 3.93 22.01
CA ASN A 101 -7.05 3.80 22.74
C ASN A 101 -8.11 3.03 21.94
N LEU A 102 -8.11 3.17 20.62
CA LEU A 102 -8.95 2.38 19.71
C LEU A 102 -8.44 0.94 19.47
N GLY A 103 -7.33 0.54 20.10
CA GLY A 103 -6.75 -0.80 19.98
C GLY A 103 -5.86 -1.00 18.75
N PHE A 104 -5.42 0.05 18.08
CA PHE A 104 -4.41 -0.07 17.02
C PHE A 104 -3.03 -0.34 17.64
N ARG A 105 -2.26 -1.20 17.00
CA ARG A 105 -0.89 -1.55 17.43
C ARG A 105 0.13 -1.36 16.31
N THR A 106 -0.24 -0.62 15.29
CA THR A 106 0.66 -0.15 14.23
C THR A 106 0.27 1.26 13.82
N PHE A 107 1.25 2.15 13.79
CA PHE A 107 1.13 3.50 13.23
C PHE A 107 1.92 3.59 11.93
N VAL A 108 1.31 4.14 10.90
CA VAL A 108 1.94 4.40 9.60
C VAL A 108 2.09 5.90 9.44
N LEU A 109 3.31 6.39 9.54
CA LEU A 109 3.66 7.78 9.26
C LEU A 109 3.88 7.94 7.77
N GLN A 110 2.93 8.55 7.10
CA GLN A 110 2.96 8.77 5.66
C GLN A 110 3.05 10.26 5.33
N GLY A 111 3.89 10.59 4.36
CA GLY A 111 4.05 11.95 3.88
C GLY A 111 4.65 12.00 2.48
N GLY A 112 4.68 13.19 1.88
CA GLY A 112 5.58 13.44 0.76
C GLY A 112 7.04 13.44 1.22
N GLU A 113 7.95 13.50 0.27
CA GLU A 113 9.38 13.73 0.58
C GLU A 113 9.60 15.21 0.92
N ASP A 114 9.32 15.53 2.19
CA ASP A 114 9.35 16.89 2.73
C ASP A 114 10.71 17.18 3.39
N PRO A 115 11.54 18.10 2.85
CA PRO A 115 12.85 18.43 3.44
C PRO A 115 12.78 19.09 4.83
N HIS A 116 11.61 19.57 5.25
CA HIS A 116 11.41 20.12 6.59
C HIS A 116 11.63 19.05 7.70
N PHE A 117 11.20 17.82 7.43
CA PHE A 117 11.40 16.71 8.31
C PHE A 117 12.80 16.10 8.05
N THR A 118 13.80 16.66 8.72
CA THR A 118 15.18 16.13 8.70
C THR A 118 15.24 14.74 9.32
N ASP A 119 16.35 14.03 9.11
CA ASP A 119 16.55 12.71 9.70
C ASP A 119 16.44 12.76 11.24
N GLU A 120 16.93 13.83 11.85
CA GLU A 120 16.86 14.05 13.30
C GLU A 120 15.39 14.20 13.77
N HIS A 121 14.58 14.98 13.05
CA HIS A 121 13.15 15.11 13.34
C HIS A 121 12.41 13.78 13.23
N ILE A 122 12.66 13.01 12.18
CA ILE A 122 12.04 11.68 12.00
C ILE A 122 12.47 10.73 13.12
N CYS A 123 13.76 10.68 13.45
CA CYS A 123 14.27 9.88 14.57
C CYS A 123 13.63 10.28 15.90
N GLN A 124 13.46 11.58 16.16
CA GLN A 124 12.80 12.07 17.37
C GLN A 124 11.34 11.59 17.43
N ILE A 125 10.59 11.75 16.36
CA ILE A 125 9.19 11.27 16.26
C ILE A 125 9.10 9.78 16.55
N VAL A 126 9.94 8.98 15.89
CA VAL A 126 9.95 7.51 16.06
C VAL A 126 10.28 7.11 17.49
N ARG A 127 11.36 7.66 18.09
CA ARG A 127 11.77 7.37 19.47
C ARG A 127 10.65 7.71 20.46
N THR A 128 10.05 8.91 20.34
CA THR A 128 8.99 9.34 21.24
C THR A 128 7.77 8.41 21.15
N ILE A 129 7.38 7.98 19.93
CA ILE A 129 6.29 7.01 19.76
C ILE A 129 6.65 5.68 20.43
N LYS A 130 7.87 5.18 20.24
CA LYS A 130 8.31 3.90 20.81
C LYS A 130 8.48 3.94 22.33
N GLU A 131 8.84 5.09 22.90
CA GLU A 131 8.90 5.30 24.36
C GLU A 131 7.51 5.27 25.00
N ILE A 132 6.51 5.92 24.36
CA ILE A 132 5.14 6.00 24.89
C ILE A 132 4.36 4.71 24.59
N TYR A 133 4.54 4.11 23.41
CA TYR A 133 3.80 2.94 22.91
C TYR A 133 4.77 1.82 22.47
N PRO A 134 5.51 1.19 23.42
CA PRO A 134 6.55 0.20 23.09
C PRO A 134 5.99 -1.07 22.44
N ASP A 135 4.70 -1.38 22.65
CA ASP A 135 3.97 -2.50 22.03
C ASP A 135 3.49 -2.23 20.60
N CYS A 136 3.64 -0.99 20.13
CA CYS A 136 3.25 -0.61 18.77
C CYS A 136 4.39 -0.71 17.76
N ALA A 137 4.04 -1.09 16.53
CA ALA A 137 4.94 -0.99 15.40
C ALA A 137 4.85 0.38 14.74
N VAL A 138 5.99 0.95 14.36
CA VAL A 138 6.09 2.19 13.58
C VAL A 138 6.50 1.84 12.15
N THR A 139 5.67 2.25 11.20
CA THR A 139 5.95 2.12 9.76
C THR A 139 6.19 3.51 9.18
N LEU A 140 7.28 3.69 8.46
CA LEU A 140 7.54 4.91 7.70
C LEU A 140 7.18 4.73 6.23
N SER A 141 6.58 5.76 5.62
CA SER A 141 6.28 5.84 4.19
C SER A 141 6.51 7.28 3.72
N ILE A 142 7.80 7.67 3.66
CA ILE A 142 8.27 9.03 3.44
C ILE A 142 9.26 9.16 2.26
N GLY A 143 9.14 8.24 1.30
CA GLY A 143 9.88 8.25 0.04
C GLY A 143 11.32 7.74 0.13
N GLU A 144 12.14 8.22 -0.79
CA GLU A 144 13.53 7.81 -0.95
C GLU A 144 14.46 8.54 0.01
N LYS A 145 15.37 7.77 0.62
CA LYS A 145 16.41 8.28 1.55
C LYS A 145 17.74 7.59 1.28
N SER A 146 18.80 8.09 1.90
CA SER A 146 20.11 7.41 1.90
C SER A 146 20.07 6.15 2.79
N GLU A 147 21.04 5.27 2.64
CA GLU A 147 21.17 4.07 3.48
C GLU A 147 21.40 4.48 4.95
N GLU A 148 22.16 5.55 5.18
CA GLU A 148 22.44 6.09 6.52
C GLU A 148 21.16 6.63 7.18
N SER A 149 20.31 7.34 6.43
CA SER A 149 19.01 7.81 6.93
C SER A 149 18.11 6.64 7.32
N TYR A 150 18.02 5.62 6.46
CA TYR A 150 17.25 4.41 6.77
C TYR A 150 17.78 3.70 8.02
N GLN A 151 19.12 3.58 8.16
CA GLN A 151 19.72 2.99 9.36
C GLN A 151 19.38 3.80 10.61
N ALA A 152 19.51 5.13 10.54
CA ALA A 152 19.17 6.00 11.67
C ALA A 152 17.71 5.87 12.13
N TYR A 153 16.77 5.75 11.19
CA TYR A 153 15.35 5.54 11.54
C TYR A 153 15.11 4.15 12.14
N PHE A 154 15.80 3.13 11.64
CA PHE A 154 15.73 1.78 12.19
C PHE A 154 16.26 1.74 13.62
N ASP A 155 17.41 2.35 13.88
CA ASP A 155 18.02 2.47 15.20
C ASP A 155 17.16 3.30 16.16
N ALA A 156 16.38 4.25 15.63
CA ALA A 156 15.38 5.01 16.39
C ALA A 156 14.14 4.16 16.77
N GLY A 157 13.96 2.97 16.18
CA GLY A 157 12.89 2.02 16.49
C GLY A 157 11.81 1.89 15.41
N ALA A 158 12.02 2.39 14.19
CA ALA A 158 11.10 2.13 13.07
C ALA A 158 11.15 0.66 12.68
N ASP A 159 10.02 -0.04 12.74
CA ASP A 159 9.93 -1.48 12.49
C ASP A 159 9.77 -1.81 11.00
N ARG A 160 9.10 -0.92 10.25
CA ARG A 160 8.71 -1.16 8.85
C ARG A 160 8.92 0.06 7.99
N TYR A 161 9.18 -0.17 6.72
CA TYR A 161 9.23 0.90 5.73
C TYR A 161 8.48 0.51 4.46
N LEU A 162 7.58 1.38 3.99
CA LEU A 162 6.85 1.20 2.74
C LEU A 162 7.37 2.18 1.70
N LEU A 163 7.95 1.64 0.63
CA LEU A 163 8.38 2.40 -0.54
C LEU A 163 7.87 1.71 -1.80
N ARG A 164 6.81 2.22 -2.41
CA ARG A 164 6.29 1.63 -3.64
C ARG A 164 7.29 1.86 -4.78
N HIS A 165 7.61 0.80 -5.54
CA HIS A 165 8.47 0.93 -6.72
C HIS A 165 7.73 1.53 -7.92
N GLU A 166 6.40 1.54 -7.88
CA GLU A 166 5.41 2.04 -8.85
C GLU A 166 5.41 1.28 -10.18
N THR A 167 6.55 0.86 -10.67
CA THR A 167 6.78 -0.10 -11.75
C THR A 167 8.23 -0.58 -11.71
N ALA A 168 8.47 -1.83 -12.14
CA ALA A 168 9.82 -2.38 -12.27
C ALA A 168 10.39 -2.25 -13.69
N ASP A 169 9.62 -1.64 -14.60
CA ASP A 169 9.99 -1.37 -15.98
C ASP A 169 10.54 0.06 -16.15
N GLU A 170 11.73 0.18 -16.75
CA GLU A 170 12.44 1.47 -16.88
C GLU A 170 11.68 2.48 -17.75
N ASP A 171 11.15 2.02 -18.89
CA ASP A 171 10.46 2.91 -19.82
C ASP A 171 9.11 3.35 -19.27
N HIS A 172 8.42 2.46 -18.56
CA HIS A 172 7.19 2.81 -17.86
C HIS A 172 7.46 3.76 -16.68
N TYR A 173 8.58 3.56 -15.95
CA TYR A 173 8.96 4.46 -14.85
C TYR A 173 9.19 5.89 -15.33
N LYS A 174 9.87 6.08 -16.48
CA LYS A 174 10.08 7.38 -17.12
C LYS A 174 8.78 8.05 -17.56
N LYS A 175 7.74 7.28 -17.88
CA LYS A 175 6.40 7.86 -18.19
C LYS A 175 5.68 8.36 -16.94
N LEU A 176 5.95 7.78 -15.77
CA LEU A 176 5.28 8.12 -14.52
C LEU A 176 6.01 9.23 -13.73
N HIS A 177 7.31 9.40 -13.97
CA HIS A 177 8.17 10.25 -13.15
C HIS A 177 9.01 11.22 -13.99
N PRO A 178 9.40 12.38 -13.42
CA PRO A 178 10.31 13.29 -14.09
C PRO A 178 11.72 12.67 -14.22
N GLU A 179 12.48 13.18 -15.19
CA GLU A 179 13.79 12.65 -15.59
C GLU A 179 14.82 12.55 -14.44
N GLN A 180 14.68 13.38 -13.40
CA GLN A 180 15.57 13.38 -12.24
C GLN A 180 15.37 12.16 -11.32
N MET A 181 14.25 11.45 -11.47
CA MET A 181 13.95 10.26 -10.67
C MET A 181 14.43 8.99 -11.37
N SER A 182 15.06 8.07 -10.63
CA SER A 182 15.67 6.87 -11.15
C SER A 182 15.04 5.60 -10.58
N LEU A 183 14.58 4.70 -11.45
CA LEU A 183 14.12 3.38 -11.05
C LEU A 183 15.23 2.56 -10.37
N VAL A 184 16.46 2.69 -10.86
CA VAL A 184 17.63 2.01 -10.26
C VAL A 184 17.83 2.48 -8.83
N PHE A 185 17.77 3.78 -8.59
CA PHE A 185 17.89 4.34 -7.23
C PHE A 185 16.75 3.87 -6.33
N ARG A 186 15.50 3.89 -6.83
CA ARG A 186 14.32 3.38 -6.12
C ARG A 186 14.47 1.91 -5.71
N LYS A 187 14.93 1.06 -6.62
CA LYS A 187 15.19 -0.36 -6.35
C LYS A 187 16.32 -0.55 -5.33
N ASN A 188 17.37 0.27 -5.39
CA ASN A 188 18.47 0.24 -4.42
C ASN A 188 17.99 0.66 -3.02
N CYS A 189 17.13 1.67 -2.90
CA CYS A 189 16.48 2.02 -1.62
C CYS A 189 15.76 0.80 -1.00
N LEU A 190 14.98 0.07 -1.79
CA LEU A 190 14.29 -1.13 -1.32
C LEU A 190 15.25 -2.26 -0.89
N LYS A 191 16.35 -2.46 -1.63
CA LYS A 191 17.40 -3.42 -1.27
C LYS A 191 18.09 -3.02 0.04
N ASN A 192 18.39 -1.73 0.24
CA ASN A 192 18.97 -1.22 1.49
C ASN A 192 18.03 -1.44 2.68
N LEU A 193 16.74 -1.15 2.53
CA LEU A 193 15.74 -1.42 3.57
C LEU A 193 15.72 -2.89 3.98
N LYS A 194 15.77 -3.82 3.02
CA LYS A 194 15.87 -5.26 3.30
C LYS A 194 17.20 -5.61 4.02
N LYS A 195 18.31 -5.06 3.57
CA LYS A 195 19.65 -5.30 4.15
C LYS A 195 19.72 -4.84 5.61
N ILE A 196 19.11 -3.70 5.94
CA ILE A 196 19.06 -3.13 7.30
C ILE A 196 18.20 -4.00 8.23
N GLY A 197 17.17 -4.70 7.71
CA GLY A 197 16.32 -5.58 8.51
C GLY A 197 14.89 -5.11 8.72
N TYR A 198 14.45 -4.09 7.98
CA TYR A 198 13.04 -3.69 8.00
C TYR A 198 12.09 -4.79 7.51
N GLN A 199 10.90 -4.86 8.09
CA GLN A 199 9.79 -5.42 7.33
C GLN A 199 9.50 -4.45 6.17
N THR A 200 10.03 -4.80 5.00
CA THR A 200 10.04 -3.91 3.84
C THR A 200 8.78 -4.05 3.02
N GLY A 201 8.20 -2.93 2.63
CA GLY A 201 7.03 -2.87 1.75
C GLY A 201 7.38 -2.28 0.39
N CYS A 202 6.89 -2.92 -0.67
CA CYS A 202 6.91 -2.39 -2.03
C CYS A 202 5.50 -2.33 -2.63
N GLY A 203 5.38 -2.08 -3.91
CA GLY A 203 4.10 -2.09 -4.62
C GLY A 203 4.08 -1.19 -5.84
N PHE A 204 2.93 -1.19 -6.51
CA PHE A 204 2.72 -0.44 -7.74
C PHE A 204 1.27 0.00 -7.90
N MET A 205 1.00 0.92 -8.83
CA MET A 205 -0.35 1.28 -9.25
C MET A 205 -0.85 0.32 -10.31
N VAL A 206 -2.13 -0.03 -10.27
CA VAL A 206 -2.79 -0.88 -11.25
C VAL A 206 -3.56 -0.01 -12.24
N GLY A 207 -3.30 -0.20 -13.53
CA GLY A 207 -3.92 0.58 -14.60
C GLY A 207 -3.34 1.99 -14.75
N SER A 208 -2.10 2.23 -14.33
CA SER A 208 -1.42 3.49 -14.57
C SER A 208 -1.12 3.71 -16.07
N PRO A 209 -1.01 4.96 -16.54
CA PRO A 209 -0.80 5.27 -17.96
C PRO A 209 0.40 4.54 -18.54
N GLY A 210 0.17 3.78 -19.61
CA GLY A 210 1.21 2.98 -20.28
C GLY A 210 1.53 1.63 -19.66
N GLN A 211 0.81 1.19 -18.62
CA GLN A 211 0.96 -0.14 -18.05
C GLN A 211 0.47 -1.23 -19.00
N THR A 212 1.22 -2.31 -19.10
CA THR A 212 0.93 -3.47 -19.95
C THR A 212 1.08 -4.78 -19.16
N ALA A 213 0.70 -5.91 -19.74
CA ALA A 213 0.96 -7.22 -19.15
C ALA A 213 2.48 -7.46 -18.94
N ASP A 214 3.33 -6.97 -19.85
CA ASP A 214 4.78 -7.08 -19.72
C ASP A 214 5.33 -6.27 -18.54
N THR A 215 4.88 -5.03 -18.36
CA THR A 215 5.31 -4.20 -17.23
C THR A 215 4.84 -4.80 -15.90
N LEU A 216 3.59 -5.30 -15.83
CA LEU A 216 3.06 -6.01 -14.68
C LEU A 216 3.82 -7.31 -14.38
N TYR A 217 4.20 -8.05 -15.42
CA TYR A 217 5.02 -9.25 -15.23
C TYR A 217 6.39 -8.93 -14.62
N ARG A 218 7.04 -7.85 -15.09
CA ARG A 218 8.29 -7.35 -14.47
C ARG A 218 8.10 -6.93 -13.02
N ASP A 219 6.95 -6.33 -12.67
CA ASP A 219 6.60 -5.99 -11.29
C ASP A 219 6.50 -7.25 -10.42
N LEU A 220 5.86 -8.31 -10.90
CA LEU A 220 5.75 -9.59 -10.19
C LEU A 220 7.12 -10.27 -10.02
N LEU A 221 7.97 -10.23 -11.05
CA LEU A 221 9.34 -10.76 -10.96
C LEU A 221 10.17 -9.98 -9.94
N PHE A 222 10.06 -8.65 -9.92
CA PHE A 222 10.75 -7.83 -8.92
C PHE A 222 10.28 -8.12 -7.49
N ILE A 223 8.98 -8.29 -7.28
CA ILE A 223 8.43 -8.71 -5.99
C ILE A 223 9.01 -10.05 -5.56
N LYS A 224 9.11 -11.00 -6.49
CA LYS A 224 9.69 -12.33 -6.23
C LYS A 224 11.18 -12.26 -5.87
N GLU A 225 11.94 -11.38 -6.53
CA GLU A 225 13.36 -11.14 -6.22
C GLU A 225 13.54 -10.48 -4.85
N LEU A 226 12.78 -9.42 -4.59
CA LEU A 226 12.88 -8.60 -3.38
C LEU A 226 12.39 -9.35 -2.12
N LYS A 227 11.40 -10.23 -2.27
CA LYS A 227 10.73 -10.95 -1.17
C LYS A 227 10.28 -10.00 -0.04
N PRO A 228 9.44 -9.01 -0.35
CA PRO A 228 9.02 -8.00 0.62
C PRO A 228 8.00 -8.60 1.61
N GLU A 229 7.98 -8.11 2.84
CA GLU A 229 7.01 -8.49 3.85
C GLU A 229 5.63 -7.85 3.60
N MET A 230 5.60 -6.74 2.88
CA MET A 230 4.37 -5.99 2.58
C MET A 230 4.30 -5.66 1.09
N ILE A 231 3.12 -5.78 0.49
CA ILE A 231 2.94 -5.41 -0.92
C ILE A 231 1.67 -4.59 -1.05
N GLY A 232 1.82 -3.28 -1.34
CA GLY A 232 0.72 -2.34 -1.47
C GLY A 232 0.40 -2.04 -2.93
N ILE A 233 -0.64 -2.66 -3.47
CA ILE A 233 -1.19 -2.32 -4.79
C ILE A 233 -2.58 -1.70 -4.66
N GLY A 234 -2.94 -0.86 -5.61
CA GLY A 234 -4.26 -0.27 -5.71
C GLY A 234 -4.47 0.32 -7.10
N PRO A 235 -5.74 0.58 -7.49
CA PRO A 235 -6.02 1.18 -8.77
C PRO A 235 -5.39 2.58 -8.88
N PHE A 236 -4.85 2.90 -10.06
CA PHE A 236 -4.57 4.27 -10.42
C PHE A 236 -5.89 5.06 -10.45
N ILE A 237 -5.90 6.23 -9.83
CA ILE A 237 -7.01 7.19 -9.89
C ILE A 237 -6.37 8.53 -10.26
N PRO A 238 -6.80 9.20 -11.33
CA PRO A 238 -6.23 10.48 -11.72
C PRO A 238 -6.51 11.57 -10.66
N HIS A 239 -5.67 12.59 -10.64
CA HIS A 239 -5.90 13.82 -9.90
C HIS A 239 -5.99 14.99 -10.89
N LYS A 240 -6.99 15.86 -10.73
CA LYS A 240 -7.31 16.98 -11.63
C LYS A 240 -6.11 17.92 -11.89
N ASP A 241 -5.22 18.10 -10.91
CA ASP A 241 -4.10 19.03 -10.97
C ASP A 241 -2.77 18.30 -11.29
N THR A 242 -2.83 17.25 -12.09
CA THR A 242 -1.67 16.47 -12.52
C THR A 242 -1.61 16.33 -14.04
N PRO A 243 -0.45 16.02 -14.61
CA PRO A 243 -0.35 15.69 -16.04
C PRO A 243 -1.29 14.58 -16.49
N PHE A 244 -1.66 13.66 -15.58
CA PHE A 244 -2.53 12.53 -15.87
C PHE A 244 -4.01 12.76 -15.53
N ALA A 245 -4.43 14.03 -15.39
CA ALA A 245 -5.82 14.38 -15.04
C ALA A 245 -6.88 13.82 -15.99
N LYS A 246 -6.52 13.54 -17.26
CA LYS A 246 -7.43 13.04 -18.29
C LYS A 246 -7.25 11.55 -18.59
N GLU A 247 -6.34 10.88 -17.88
CA GLU A 247 -6.09 9.46 -18.07
C GLU A 247 -7.22 8.61 -17.44
N LEU A 248 -7.46 7.44 -18.01
CA LEU A 248 -8.46 6.53 -17.48
C LEU A 248 -7.98 5.91 -16.15
N PRO A 249 -8.86 5.78 -15.16
CA PRO A 249 -8.51 5.10 -13.92
C PRO A 249 -8.29 3.60 -14.13
N GLY A 250 -7.48 2.99 -13.26
CA GLY A 250 -7.37 1.55 -13.15
C GLY A 250 -8.69 0.92 -12.68
N THR A 251 -8.90 -0.34 -13.00
CA THR A 251 -10.16 -1.04 -12.71
C THR A 251 -10.11 -1.83 -11.40
N LEU A 252 -11.28 -1.97 -10.77
CA LEU A 252 -11.46 -2.84 -9.61
C LEU A 252 -11.07 -4.28 -9.97
N GLU A 253 -11.58 -4.80 -11.08
CA GLU A 253 -11.42 -6.20 -11.48
C GLU A 253 -9.95 -6.57 -11.66
N GLN A 254 -9.20 -5.77 -12.41
CA GLN A 254 -7.77 -5.99 -12.61
C GLN A 254 -6.99 -5.94 -11.30
N THR A 255 -7.34 -5.00 -10.40
CA THR A 255 -6.71 -4.88 -9.09
C THR A 255 -6.98 -6.12 -8.22
N LEU A 256 -8.21 -6.64 -8.23
CA LEU A 256 -8.56 -7.85 -7.47
C LEU A 256 -7.86 -9.10 -8.00
N ARG A 257 -7.75 -9.24 -9.33
CA ARG A 257 -6.99 -10.33 -9.96
C ARG A 257 -5.51 -10.29 -9.55
N LEU A 258 -4.89 -9.12 -9.61
CA LEU A 258 -3.48 -8.95 -9.20
C LEU A 258 -3.27 -9.18 -7.70
N LEU A 259 -4.20 -8.75 -6.83
CA LEU A 259 -4.15 -9.09 -5.40
C LEU A 259 -4.18 -10.60 -5.19
N SER A 260 -5.05 -11.30 -5.89
CA SER A 260 -5.14 -12.77 -5.81
C SER A 260 -3.87 -13.47 -6.32
N ILE A 261 -3.33 -13.02 -7.46
CA ILE A 261 -2.06 -13.53 -7.99
C ILE A 261 -0.93 -13.32 -6.98
N ILE A 262 -0.79 -12.10 -6.45
CA ILE A 262 0.24 -11.77 -5.46
C ILE A 262 0.10 -12.65 -4.20
N ARG A 263 -1.11 -12.89 -3.71
CA ARG A 263 -1.33 -13.79 -2.58
C ARG A 263 -0.86 -15.22 -2.87
N LEU A 264 -1.04 -15.71 -4.10
CA LEU A 264 -0.64 -17.06 -4.47
C LEU A 264 0.87 -17.18 -4.69
N ILE A 265 1.51 -16.20 -5.32
CA ILE A 265 2.97 -16.21 -5.56
C ILE A 265 3.79 -15.80 -4.34
N HIS A 266 3.19 -15.06 -3.40
CA HIS A 266 3.82 -14.60 -2.16
C HIS A 266 2.89 -14.78 -0.95
N PRO A 267 2.68 -16.03 -0.51
CA PRO A 267 1.60 -16.41 0.40
C PRO A 267 1.61 -15.68 1.74
N HIS A 268 2.78 -15.34 2.27
CA HIS A 268 2.95 -14.70 3.58
C HIS A 268 2.92 -13.17 3.55
N ALA A 269 2.83 -12.54 2.37
CA ALA A 269 2.83 -11.08 2.28
C ALA A 269 1.65 -10.44 3.02
N LEU A 270 1.90 -9.31 3.68
CA LEU A 270 0.87 -8.44 4.24
C LEU A 270 0.33 -7.55 3.12
N LEU A 271 -0.92 -7.77 2.72
CA LEU A 271 -1.56 -7.11 1.58
C LEU A 271 -2.68 -6.19 2.05
N PRO A 272 -2.59 -4.87 1.83
CA PRO A 272 -3.67 -3.96 2.18
C PRO A 272 -4.81 -3.97 1.16
N ALA A 273 -6.06 -3.99 1.65
CA ALA A 273 -7.22 -3.53 0.90
C ALA A 273 -7.24 -1.99 0.97
N THR A 274 -6.68 -1.35 -0.05
CA THR A 274 -6.35 0.09 -0.03
C THR A 274 -7.58 1.00 -0.01
N THR A 275 -7.38 2.25 0.41
CA THR A 275 -8.42 3.30 0.32
C THR A 275 -8.86 3.53 -1.13
N ALA A 276 -7.94 3.43 -2.09
CA ALA A 276 -8.25 3.57 -3.51
C ALA A 276 -9.26 2.53 -4.01
N LEU A 277 -9.19 1.26 -3.53
CA LEU A 277 -10.23 0.27 -3.81
C LEU A 277 -11.60 0.70 -3.31
N GLY A 278 -11.66 1.25 -2.09
CA GLY A 278 -12.90 1.78 -1.52
C GLY A 278 -13.40 3.05 -2.24
N THR A 279 -12.51 3.81 -2.86
CA THR A 279 -12.86 5.01 -3.64
C THR A 279 -13.54 4.64 -4.96
N ILE A 280 -13.06 3.62 -5.67
CA ILE A 280 -13.65 3.20 -6.95
C ILE A 280 -14.87 2.29 -6.80
N ASP A 281 -15.04 1.64 -5.65
CA ASP A 281 -16.19 0.77 -5.35
C ASP A 281 -16.51 0.81 -3.86
N PRO A 282 -17.77 1.10 -3.44
CA PRO A 282 -18.14 1.18 -2.02
C PRO A 282 -17.85 -0.10 -1.21
N LYS A 283 -17.83 -1.27 -1.87
CA LYS A 283 -17.42 -2.58 -1.30
C LYS A 283 -16.02 -3.02 -1.72
N GLY A 284 -15.21 -2.10 -2.25
CA GLY A 284 -13.89 -2.41 -2.80
C GLY A 284 -12.93 -3.00 -1.76
N ARG A 285 -13.01 -2.55 -0.51
CA ARG A 285 -12.18 -3.10 0.57
C ARG A 285 -12.57 -4.53 0.91
N GLU A 286 -13.87 -4.84 1.05
CA GLU A 286 -14.37 -6.20 1.28
C GLU A 286 -13.97 -7.14 0.14
N LYS A 287 -14.14 -6.69 -1.11
CA LYS A 287 -13.72 -7.44 -2.29
C LYS A 287 -12.22 -7.68 -2.29
N GLY A 288 -11.42 -6.69 -1.87
CA GLY A 288 -9.97 -6.84 -1.70
C GLY A 288 -9.58 -7.89 -0.66
N ILE A 289 -10.26 -7.92 0.50
CA ILE A 289 -10.08 -8.97 1.51
C ILE A 289 -10.43 -10.35 0.95
N LEU A 290 -11.56 -10.46 0.25
CA LEU A 290 -11.97 -11.71 -0.39
C LEU A 290 -11.03 -12.13 -1.53
N ALA A 291 -10.24 -11.21 -2.08
CA ALA A 291 -9.19 -11.47 -3.06
C ALA A 291 -7.81 -11.77 -2.43
N GLY A 292 -7.73 -11.96 -1.11
CA GLY A 292 -6.52 -12.37 -0.41
C GLY A 292 -5.80 -11.26 0.36
N ALA A 293 -6.32 -10.03 0.40
CA ALA A 293 -5.78 -9.00 1.30
C ALA A 293 -6.10 -9.33 2.78
N ASN A 294 -5.30 -8.79 3.70
CA ASN A 294 -5.43 -9.05 5.14
C ASN A 294 -5.11 -7.84 6.03
N VAL A 295 -4.96 -6.67 5.43
CA VAL A 295 -4.66 -5.41 6.12
C VAL A 295 -5.64 -4.32 5.68
N VAL A 296 -6.07 -3.47 6.63
CA VAL A 296 -6.82 -2.23 6.36
C VAL A 296 -6.14 -1.05 7.05
N MET A 297 -6.27 0.14 6.46
CA MET A 297 -5.56 1.33 6.92
C MET A 297 -6.55 2.50 7.12
N PRO A 298 -7.28 2.55 8.26
CA PRO A 298 -8.08 3.73 8.60
C PRO A 298 -7.20 4.93 8.92
N ASN A 299 -7.71 6.12 8.59
CA ASN A 299 -6.99 7.38 8.78
C ASN A 299 -7.13 7.88 10.23
N LEU A 300 -6.00 8.16 10.88
CA LEU A 300 -5.91 8.75 12.23
C LEU A 300 -5.55 10.24 12.20
N SER A 301 -5.18 10.80 11.04
CA SER A 301 -4.84 12.23 10.94
C SER A 301 -6.00 13.10 11.44
N PRO A 302 -5.75 14.31 11.94
CA PRO A 302 -6.81 15.25 12.32
C PRO A 302 -7.77 15.49 11.17
N VAL A 303 -9.08 15.54 11.44
CA VAL A 303 -10.14 15.65 10.41
C VAL A 303 -9.94 16.89 9.53
N ASN A 304 -9.48 18.01 10.12
CA ASN A 304 -9.28 19.29 9.42
C ASN A 304 -8.11 19.31 8.40
N VAL A 305 -7.35 18.22 8.27
CA VAL A 305 -6.26 18.12 7.28
C VAL A 305 -6.41 16.94 6.31
N ARG A 306 -7.36 16.04 6.54
CA ARG A 306 -7.50 14.83 5.72
C ARG A 306 -7.90 15.11 4.27
N ASP A 307 -8.70 16.14 4.06
CA ASP A 307 -9.11 16.64 2.74
C ASP A 307 -7.95 17.34 1.98
N LYS A 308 -6.89 17.71 2.69
CA LYS A 308 -5.69 18.33 2.11
C LYS A 308 -4.65 17.30 1.64
N TYR A 309 -4.74 16.05 2.08
CA TYR A 309 -3.85 14.97 1.62
C TYR A 309 -4.47 14.21 0.46
N THR A 310 -4.49 14.84 -0.71
CA THR A 310 -5.13 14.33 -1.92
C THR A 310 -4.10 13.80 -2.91
N LEU A 311 -3.76 12.52 -2.83
CA LEU A 311 -2.90 11.87 -3.82
C LEU A 311 -3.62 11.71 -5.17
N TYR A 312 -4.95 11.56 -5.12
CA TYR A 312 -5.86 11.35 -6.25
C TYR A 312 -7.24 11.93 -5.91
N ASP A 313 -8.08 12.15 -6.92
CA ASP A 313 -9.41 12.73 -6.75
C ASP A 313 -10.40 11.79 -6.05
N ASN A 314 -11.40 12.37 -5.40
CA ASN A 314 -12.51 11.67 -4.73
C ASN A 314 -12.06 10.70 -3.61
N LYS A 315 -10.90 10.93 -2.98
CA LYS A 315 -10.42 10.11 -1.87
C LYS A 315 -11.48 10.07 -0.76
N ILE A 316 -11.84 8.87 -0.34
CA ILE A 316 -12.84 8.63 0.74
C ILE A 316 -12.20 8.71 2.13
N CYS A 317 -13.04 8.69 3.18
CA CYS A 317 -12.65 8.71 4.60
C CYS A 317 -11.93 10.00 5.02
N THR A 318 -12.43 11.14 4.54
CA THR A 318 -11.91 12.48 4.86
C THR A 318 -12.65 13.16 6.00
N GLY A 319 -13.91 12.77 6.30
CA GLY A 319 -14.77 13.44 7.27
C GLY A 319 -15.10 12.68 8.56
N ASP A 320 -14.91 11.35 8.59
CA ASP A 320 -15.32 10.53 9.73
C ASP A 320 -14.29 10.54 10.86
N GLU A 321 -14.75 10.56 12.12
CA GLU A 321 -13.88 10.37 13.27
C GLU A 321 -13.23 8.97 13.29
N ALA A 322 -12.05 8.84 13.91
CA ALA A 322 -11.31 7.58 13.92
C ALA A 322 -12.08 6.43 14.57
N ALA A 323 -12.87 6.71 15.60
CA ALA A 323 -13.69 5.71 16.28
C ALA A 323 -14.83 5.20 15.40
N GLU A 324 -15.53 6.09 14.68
CA GLU A 324 -16.59 5.73 13.75
C GLU A 324 -16.04 4.91 12.58
N CYS A 325 -14.91 5.32 12.04
CA CYS A 325 -14.19 4.61 10.98
C CYS A 325 -13.82 3.19 11.41
N LYS A 326 -13.34 3.00 12.64
CA LYS A 326 -13.02 1.66 13.18
C LYS A 326 -14.28 0.80 13.31
N ALA A 327 -15.35 1.32 13.90
CA ALA A 327 -16.60 0.57 14.11
C ALA A 327 -17.24 0.16 12.77
N CYS A 328 -17.30 1.08 11.82
CA CYS A 328 -17.76 0.82 10.46
C CYS A 328 -16.89 -0.27 9.79
N MET A 329 -15.58 -0.16 9.86
CA MET A 329 -14.65 -1.12 9.28
C MET A 329 -14.82 -2.52 9.90
N ALA A 330 -14.94 -2.61 11.24
CA ALA A 330 -15.14 -3.86 11.93
C ALA A 330 -16.47 -4.54 11.52
N ALA A 331 -17.56 -3.77 11.42
CA ALA A 331 -18.86 -4.27 10.97
C ALA A 331 -18.79 -4.78 9.51
N ARG A 332 -18.11 -4.06 8.62
CA ARG A 332 -17.90 -4.44 7.21
C ARG A 332 -17.09 -5.73 7.10
N MET A 333 -16.00 -5.87 7.85
CA MET A 333 -15.19 -7.09 7.85
C MET A 333 -15.98 -8.28 8.41
N LYS A 334 -16.75 -8.07 9.49
CA LYS A 334 -17.62 -9.09 10.07
C LYS A 334 -18.68 -9.58 9.07
N SER A 335 -19.24 -8.70 8.25
CA SER A 335 -20.27 -9.06 7.24
C SER A 335 -19.76 -10.03 6.17
N ILE A 336 -18.43 -10.13 5.99
CA ILE A 336 -17.78 -11.06 5.04
C ILE A 336 -17.05 -12.22 5.76
N GLY A 337 -17.28 -12.40 7.07
CA GLY A 337 -16.73 -13.52 7.84
C GLY A 337 -15.30 -13.31 8.35
N TYR A 338 -14.86 -12.05 8.51
CA TYR A 338 -13.55 -11.70 9.03
C TYR A 338 -13.66 -10.85 10.30
N GLU A 339 -12.58 -10.83 11.10
CA GLU A 339 -12.50 -10.11 12.35
C GLU A 339 -11.33 -9.11 12.34
N VAL A 340 -11.60 -7.89 12.72
CA VAL A 340 -10.57 -6.87 12.97
C VAL A 340 -9.97 -7.12 14.34
N VAL A 341 -8.65 -7.34 14.40
CA VAL A 341 -7.94 -7.71 15.63
C VAL A 341 -7.04 -6.59 16.16
N THR A 342 -6.86 -6.56 17.48
CA THR A 342 -5.85 -5.74 18.17
C THR A 342 -4.53 -6.52 18.16
N ASP A 343 -3.69 -6.25 17.18
CA ASP A 343 -2.42 -6.96 16.94
C ASP A 343 -1.48 -6.04 16.15
N ARG A 344 -0.17 -6.19 16.30
CA ARG A 344 0.82 -5.46 15.48
C ARG A 344 0.72 -5.84 14.00
N GLY A 345 0.23 -7.04 13.69
CA GLY A 345 0.17 -7.57 12.35
C GLY A 345 1.54 -7.69 11.70
N ASP A 346 2.51 -8.27 12.43
CA ASP A 346 3.84 -8.54 11.91
C ASP A 346 3.80 -9.66 10.86
N TYR A 347 4.78 -9.63 9.96
CA TYR A 347 4.97 -10.67 8.96
C TYR A 347 5.24 -12.01 9.64
N LYS A 348 4.63 -13.06 9.12
CA LYS A 348 4.83 -14.44 9.55
C LYS A 348 5.66 -15.15 8.49
N ALA A 349 6.92 -15.47 8.82
CA ALA A 349 7.81 -16.22 7.94
C ALA A 349 7.35 -17.68 7.76
#